data_50dc9d765b231a9e68d578e7c93c4072
#
_entry.id   50dc9d765b231a9e68d578e7c93c4072
#
_cell.length_a   1.000
_cell.length_b   1.000
_cell.length_c   1.000
_cell.angle_alpha   90.00
_cell.angle_beta   90.00
_cell.angle_gamma   90.00
#
_symmetry.space_group_name_H-M   'P 1'
#
loop_
_entity.id
_entity.type
_entity.pdbx_description
1 polymer ?
#
loop_
_entity_poly.entity_id
_entity_poly.type
_entity_poly.pdbx_seq_one_letter_code
_entity_poly.pdbx_strand_id
1 'polypeptide(L)'
;KVLVQRLPDHASIFSAEAQAILLALDIISQSSNQDFVILSDSLSCVEAIKNRHLQNPLIAEILERLHQQPRCDRSITFVWVPSHIGIAGNTAADATAKAALNLPMSNTKIPHSDLKSLVSSYVKSCWQNSWNAEPNNKLYKIQPAIAPLVNSHLPRRDEALIHRLRVGHTHLTHSFLLHRENPPECDFCHSPLTVEHLLISCCKYVSVRQ
;
A
#
# COMPACT_ATOMS: atom_id res chain seq x y z
N LYS A 1 29.81 5.75 20.99
CA LYS A 1 29.97 5.10 19.69
C LYS A 1 28.70 5.36 18.86
N VAL A 2 28.84 5.84 17.64
CA VAL A 2 27.73 6.04 16.71
C VAL A 2 27.81 4.92 15.68
N LEU A 3 26.70 4.17 15.47
CA LEU A 3 26.55 3.22 14.39
C LEU A 3 25.51 3.77 13.40
N VAL A 4 25.85 3.71 12.13
CA VAL A 4 25.01 4.22 11.04
C VAL A 4 24.99 3.21 9.92
N GLN A 5 23.83 2.97 9.34
CA GLN A 5 23.65 2.04 8.24
C GLN A 5 22.59 2.56 7.29
N ARG A 6 22.84 2.56 5.99
CA ARG A 6 21.82 2.80 4.97
C ARG A 6 21.15 1.48 4.62
N LEU A 7 19.84 1.39 4.83
CA LEU A 7 19.03 0.26 4.41
C LEU A 7 18.68 0.34 2.92
N PRO A 8 18.23 -0.77 2.30
CA PRO A 8 17.63 -0.75 0.96
C PRO A 8 16.48 0.27 0.87
N ASP A 9 16.34 0.93 -0.28
CA ASP A 9 15.38 2.03 -0.48
C ASP A 9 13.90 1.63 -0.30
N HIS A 10 13.62 0.34 -0.29
CA HIS A 10 12.27 -0.20 -0.08
C HIS A 10 11.98 -0.60 1.38
N ALA A 11 12.95 -0.41 2.28
CA ALA A 11 12.73 -0.64 3.70
C ALA A 11 11.67 0.32 4.24
N SER A 12 10.72 -0.20 5.00
CA SER A 12 9.74 0.63 5.70
C SER A 12 10.40 1.38 6.86
N ILE A 13 9.77 2.48 7.30
CA ILE A 13 10.21 3.21 8.50
C ILE A 13 10.26 2.26 9.70
N PHE A 14 9.23 1.40 9.85
CA PHE A 14 9.21 0.40 10.91
C PHE A 14 10.44 -0.52 10.87
N SER A 15 10.83 -0.99 9.68
CA SER A 15 12.02 -1.85 9.52
C SER A 15 13.30 -1.10 9.80
N ALA A 16 13.38 0.19 9.48
CA ALA A 16 14.54 1.03 9.82
C ALA A 16 14.69 1.20 11.33
N GLU A 17 13.59 1.48 12.04
CA GLU A 17 13.58 1.60 13.49
C GLU A 17 13.92 0.27 14.19
N ALA A 18 13.34 -0.84 13.72
CA ALA A 18 13.65 -2.15 14.25
C ALA A 18 15.13 -2.52 14.04
N GLN A 19 15.70 -2.14 12.88
CA GLN A 19 17.13 -2.35 12.59
C GLN A 19 18.02 -1.50 13.50
N ALA A 20 17.62 -0.26 13.81
CA ALA A 20 18.32 0.60 14.76
C ALA A 20 18.36 -0.04 16.16
N ILE A 21 17.28 -0.69 16.59
CA ILE A 21 17.23 -1.44 17.84
C ILE A 21 18.19 -2.65 17.80
N LEU A 22 18.25 -3.38 16.68
CA LEU A 22 19.21 -4.48 16.51
C LEU A 22 20.67 -3.99 16.60
N LEU A 23 21.00 -2.86 15.99
CA LEU A 23 22.31 -2.22 16.12
C LEU A 23 22.62 -1.81 17.57
N ALA A 24 21.62 -1.32 18.31
CA ALA A 24 21.78 -1.02 19.74
C ALA A 24 22.07 -2.28 20.56
N LEU A 25 21.39 -3.39 20.27
CA LEU A 25 21.66 -4.68 20.90
C LEU A 25 23.06 -5.22 20.58
N ASP A 26 23.60 -4.97 19.39
CA ASP A 26 24.99 -5.29 19.05
C ASP A 26 26.00 -4.50 19.90
N ILE A 27 25.71 -3.22 20.17
CA ILE A 27 26.53 -2.41 21.08
C ILE A 27 26.49 -2.98 22.51
N ILE A 28 25.27 -3.29 22.97
CA ILE A 28 25.04 -3.85 24.32
C ILE A 28 25.75 -5.18 24.50
N SER A 29 25.74 -6.06 23.48
CA SER A 29 26.41 -7.36 23.55
C SER A 29 27.93 -7.25 23.76
N GLN A 30 28.53 -6.18 23.25
CA GLN A 30 29.97 -5.89 23.36
C GLN A 30 30.36 -5.11 24.61
N SER A 31 29.39 -4.68 25.42
CA SER A 31 29.61 -3.87 26.63
C SER A 31 29.76 -4.74 27.87
N SER A 32 30.55 -4.28 28.81
CA SER A 32 30.68 -4.88 30.17
C SER A 32 29.64 -4.38 31.17
N ASN A 33 28.82 -3.37 30.79
CA ASN A 33 27.77 -2.84 31.69
C ASN A 33 26.65 -3.85 31.88
N GLN A 34 25.90 -3.69 32.95
CA GLN A 34 24.80 -4.57 33.33
C GLN A 34 23.44 -3.96 33.00
N ASP A 35 23.29 -2.63 33.16
CA ASP A 35 22.04 -1.92 32.95
C ASP A 35 22.07 -1.05 31.71
N PHE A 36 21.05 -1.18 30.88
CA PHE A 36 20.91 -0.45 29.62
C PHE A 36 19.51 0.10 29.45
N VAL A 37 19.43 1.28 28.88
CA VAL A 37 18.16 1.89 28.44
C VAL A 37 18.24 2.16 26.95
N ILE A 38 17.31 1.61 26.19
CA ILE A 38 17.12 1.89 24.76
C ILE A 38 15.99 2.91 24.64
N LEU A 39 16.30 4.09 24.16
CA LEU A 39 15.31 5.13 23.86
C LEU A 39 14.95 5.05 22.37
N SER A 40 13.67 5.01 22.06
CA SER A 40 13.17 5.03 20.68
C SER A 40 11.89 5.85 20.59
N ASP A 41 11.72 6.61 19.54
CA ASP A 41 10.48 7.32 19.24
C ASP A 41 9.49 6.50 18.40
N SER A 42 9.88 5.31 17.98
CA SER A 42 9.00 4.35 17.31
C SER A 42 8.11 3.60 18.29
N LEU A 43 6.96 4.17 18.63
CA LEU A 43 5.98 3.50 19.50
C LEU A 43 5.59 2.12 18.92
N SER A 44 5.42 2.04 17.61
CA SER A 44 5.04 0.79 16.92
C SER A 44 6.07 -0.34 17.12
N CYS A 45 7.37 -0.03 17.09
CA CYS A 45 8.41 -1.02 17.37
C CYS A 45 8.41 -1.44 18.82
N VAL A 46 8.32 -0.49 19.76
CA VAL A 46 8.28 -0.78 21.20
C VAL A 46 7.07 -1.65 21.56
N GLU A 47 5.89 -1.32 21.02
CA GLU A 47 4.68 -2.13 21.22
C GLU A 47 4.79 -3.52 20.57
N ALA A 48 5.38 -3.62 19.39
CA ALA A 48 5.57 -4.91 18.72
C ALA A 48 6.50 -5.83 19.52
N ILE A 49 7.56 -5.28 20.13
CA ILE A 49 8.45 -6.02 21.03
C ILE A 49 7.69 -6.45 22.29
N LYS A 50 6.97 -5.53 22.92
CA LYS A 50 6.16 -5.80 24.13
C LYS A 50 5.13 -6.91 23.89
N ASN A 51 4.42 -6.84 22.76
CA ASN A 51 3.35 -7.77 22.39
C ASN A 51 3.88 -9.05 21.69
N ARG A 52 5.19 -9.19 21.53
CA ARG A 52 5.87 -10.35 20.94
C ARG A 52 5.33 -10.69 19.55
N HIS A 53 5.28 -9.72 18.65
CA HIS A 53 4.80 -9.90 17.27
C HIS A 53 5.79 -10.71 16.43
N LEU A 54 5.86 -12.01 16.65
CA LEU A 54 6.79 -12.95 16.00
C LEU A 54 6.59 -13.07 14.47
N GLN A 55 5.48 -12.58 13.93
CA GLN A 55 5.24 -12.59 12.49
C GLN A 55 6.17 -11.62 11.72
N ASN A 56 6.69 -10.59 12.39
CA ASN A 56 7.70 -9.72 11.81
C ASN A 56 9.10 -10.29 12.09
N PRO A 57 9.91 -10.62 11.08
CA PRO A 57 11.20 -11.28 11.27
C PRO A 57 12.19 -10.42 12.04
N LEU A 58 12.15 -9.08 11.94
CA LEU A 58 13.04 -8.20 12.72
C LEU A 58 12.66 -8.20 14.20
N ILE A 59 11.36 -8.20 14.51
CA ILE A 59 10.90 -8.30 15.91
C ILE A 59 11.23 -9.66 16.47
N ALA A 60 11.07 -10.74 15.70
CA ALA A 60 11.48 -12.08 16.11
C ALA A 60 12.99 -12.13 16.44
N GLU A 61 13.84 -11.54 15.59
CA GLU A 61 15.27 -11.44 15.81
C GLU A 61 15.63 -10.61 17.06
N ILE A 62 14.95 -9.46 17.26
CA ILE A 62 15.14 -8.65 18.50
C ILE A 62 14.82 -9.50 19.74
N LEU A 63 13.68 -10.18 19.74
CA LEU A 63 13.26 -11.00 20.88
C LEU A 63 14.20 -12.18 21.12
N GLU A 64 14.71 -12.80 20.06
CA GLU A 64 15.71 -13.86 20.16
C GLU A 64 17.01 -13.32 20.78
N ARG A 65 17.54 -12.19 20.31
CA ARG A 65 18.74 -11.56 20.86
C ARG A 65 18.57 -11.15 22.32
N LEU A 66 17.38 -10.65 22.71
CA LEU A 66 17.06 -10.34 24.10
C LEU A 66 17.03 -11.62 24.95
N HIS A 67 16.53 -12.72 24.40
CA HIS A 67 16.51 -14.00 25.11
C HIS A 67 17.89 -14.64 25.28
N GLN A 68 18.78 -14.44 24.33
CA GLN A 68 20.16 -14.96 24.33
C GLN A 68 21.08 -14.17 25.28
N GLN A 69 20.66 -13.00 25.79
CA GLN A 69 21.46 -12.30 26.80
C GLN A 69 21.59 -13.13 28.05
N PRO A 70 22.78 -13.16 28.69
CA PRO A 70 22.98 -13.90 29.95
C PRO A 70 21.99 -13.42 30.98
N ARG A 71 21.10 -14.31 31.44
CA ARG A 71 19.96 -13.99 32.33
C ARG A 71 20.37 -13.51 33.73
N CYS A 72 21.63 -13.64 34.11
CA CYS A 72 21.99 -13.46 35.51
C CYS A 72 22.33 -12.01 35.92
N ASP A 73 22.72 -11.12 34.95
CA ASP A 73 23.25 -9.81 35.34
C ASP A 73 22.96 -8.65 34.41
N ARG A 74 22.11 -8.80 33.36
CA ARG A 74 21.84 -7.70 32.42
C ARG A 74 20.37 -7.30 32.38
N SER A 75 20.11 -6.00 32.56
CA SER A 75 18.80 -5.39 32.42
C SER A 75 18.76 -4.50 31.18
N ILE A 76 17.79 -4.70 30.28
CA ILE A 76 17.56 -3.87 29.10
C ILE A 76 16.15 -3.33 29.17
N THR A 77 16.03 -2.02 29.38
CA THR A 77 14.74 -1.32 29.43
C THR A 77 14.49 -0.55 28.15
N PHE A 78 13.33 -0.74 27.56
CA PHE A 78 12.87 0.05 26.43
C PHE A 78 12.02 1.20 26.92
N VAL A 79 12.33 2.42 26.47
CA VAL A 79 11.58 3.63 26.81
C VAL A 79 11.19 4.33 25.52
N TRP A 80 9.89 4.53 25.33
CA TRP A 80 9.41 5.37 24.25
C TRP A 80 9.58 6.84 24.60
N VAL A 81 10.03 7.63 23.62
CA VAL A 81 10.16 9.09 23.72
C VAL A 81 9.40 9.74 22.57
N PRO A 82 8.76 10.90 22.77
CA PRO A 82 8.11 11.63 21.70
C PRO A 82 9.13 12.13 20.66
N SER A 83 8.82 11.99 19.38
CA SER A 83 9.65 12.50 18.29
C SER A 83 9.60 14.03 18.21
N HIS A 84 10.69 14.66 17.76
CA HIS A 84 10.80 16.07 17.40
C HIS A 84 10.46 17.11 18.49
N ILE A 85 10.50 16.76 19.77
CA ILE A 85 10.28 17.69 20.90
C ILE A 85 11.58 18.22 21.52
N GLY A 86 12.72 18.06 20.86
CA GLY A 86 14.00 18.63 21.31
C GLY A 86 14.77 17.77 22.31
N ILE A 87 14.44 16.49 22.46
CA ILE A 87 15.27 15.55 23.25
C ILE A 87 16.60 15.37 22.52
N ALA A 88 17.69 15.87 23.12
CA ALA A 88 19.00 15.97 22.48
C ALA A 88 19.48 14.65 21.86
N GLY A 89 19.31 13.51 22.57
CA GLY A 89 19.68 12.18 22.07
C GLY A 89 18.87 11.76 20.83
N ASN A 90 17.57 12.01 20.84
CA ASN A 90 16.68 11.68 19.70
C ASN A 90 16.97 12.59 18.51
N THR A 91 17.17 13.90 18.74
CA THR A 91 17.55 14.84 17.67
C THR A 91 18.89 14.47 17.02
N ALA A 92 19.86 13.99 17.80
CA ALA A 92 21.13 13.51 17.26
C ALA A 92 20.97 12.22 16.46
N ALA A 93 20.11 11.29 16.90
CA ALA A 93 19.77 10.07 16.17
C ALA A 93 19.08 10.39 14.83
N ASP A 94 18.12 11.31 14.82
CA ASP A 94 17.44 11.78 13.59
C ASP A 94 18.43 12.38 12.59
N ALA A 95 19.34 13.25 13.06
CA ALA A 95 20.36 13.85 12.20
C ALA A 95 21.29 12.79 11.61
N THR A 96 21.65 11.80 12.42
CA THR A 96 22.51 10.68 12.03
C THR A 96 21.80 9.78 11.01
N ALA A 97 20.53 9.47 11.23
CA ALA A 97 19.70 8.69 10.30
C ALA A 97 19.57 9.38 8.94
N LYS A 98 19.38 10.72 8.91
CA LYS A 98 19.37 11.50 7.67
C LYS A 98 20.73 11.46 6.95
N ALA A 99 21.83 11.54 7.68
CA ALA A 99 23.17 11.46 7.12
C ALA A 99 23.46 10.07 6.51
N ALA A 100 22.80 9.01 7.00
CA ALA A 100 22.93 7.65 6.47
C ALA A 100 22.51 7.53 4.99
N LEU A 101 21.63 8.40 4.49
CA LEU A 101 21.19 8.40 3.09
C LEU A 101 22.34 8.64 2.10
N ASN A 102 23.43 9.24 2.54
CA ASN A 102 24.63 9.49 1.72
C ASN A 102 25.62 8.33 1.75
N LEU A 103 25.37 7.28 2.53
CA LEU A 103 26.21 6.10 2.60
C LEU A 103 25.87 5.11 1.49
N PRO A 104 26.80 4.21 1.13
CA PRO A 104 26.48 3.09 0.27
C PRO A 104 25.39 2.22 0.92
N MET A 105 24.47 1.73 0.09
CA MET A 105 23.39 0.85 0.54
C MET A 105 23.96 -0.46 1.12
N SER A 106 23.49 -0.83 2.29
CA SER A 106 23.89 -2.09 2.92
C SER A 106 23.20 -3.29 2.25
N ASN A 107 23.80 -4.44 2.39
CA ASN A 107 23.21 -5.72 1.94
C ASN A 107 22.28 -6.33 3.03
N THR A 108 21.61 -5.48 3.81
CA THR A 108 20.71 -5.94 4.87
C THR A 108 19.42 -6.48 4.28
N LYS A 109 19.01 -7.66 4.74
CA LYS A 109 17.74 -8.26 4.35
C LYS A 109 16.58 -7.48 4.97
N ILE A 110 15.61 -7.09 4.16
CA ILE A 110 14.37 -6.46 4.60
C ILE A 110 13.22 -7.49 4.63
N PRO A 111 12.23 -7.31 5.49
CA PRO A 111 11.05 -8.17 5.52
C PRO A 111 10.30 -8.14 4.18
N HIS A 112 9.75 -9.28 3.78
CA HIS A 112 8.92 -9.37 2.57
C HIS A 112 7.69 -8.43 2.62
N SER A 113 7.21 -8.10 3.81
CA SER A 113 6.12 -7.14 4.01
C SER A 113 6.42 -5.77 3.42
N ASP A 114 7.69 -5.34 3.45
CA ASP A 114 8.12 -4.05 2.94
C ASP A 114 8.06 -3.99 1.40
N LEU A 115 8.14 -5.15 0.74
CA LEU A 115 8.05 -5.24 -0.72
C LEU A 115 6.61 -5.25 -1.24
N LYS A 116 5.59 -5.38 -0.38
CA LYS A 116 4.19 -5.45 -0.81
C LYS A 116 3.74 -4.23 -1.60
N SER A 117 4.11 -3.03 -1.15
CA SER A 117 3.75 -1.78 -1.83
C SER A 117 4.42 -1.67 -3.19
N LEU A 118 5.70 -2.04 -3.28
CA LEU A 118 6.47 -2.07 -4.53
C LEU A 118 5.85 -3.04 -5.54
N VAL A 119 5.60 -4.28 -5.12
CA VAL A 119 4.96 -5.30 -5.97
C VAL A 119 3.57 -4.86 -6.41
N SER A 120 2.77 -4.31 -5.49
CA SER A 120 1.43 -3.79 -5.81
C SER A 120 1.49 -2.66 -6.84
N SER A 121 2.42 -1.73 -6.70
CA SER A 121 2.61 -0.62 -7.63
C SER A 121 3.06 -1.12 -9.01
N TYR A 122 3.99 -2.08 -9.04
CA TYR A 122 4.45 -2.71 -10.28
C TYR A 122 3.30 -3.42 -11.00
N VAL A 123 2.54 -4.26 -10.28
CA VAL A 123 1.38 -4.98 -10.85
C VAL A 123 0.34 -4.01 -11.38
N LYS A 124 0.03 -2.93 -10.65
CA LYS A 124 -0.89 -1.88 -11.11
C LYS A 124 -0.38 -1.19 -12.38
N SER A 125 0.91 -0.90 -12.46
CA SER A 125 1.52 -0.32 -13.65
C SER A 125 1.42 -1.25 -14.85
N CYS A 126 1.77 -2.52 -14.69
CA CYS A 126 1.64 -3.52 -15.74
C CYS A 126 0.17 -3.65 -16.21
N TRP A 127 -0.75 -3.69 -15.26
CA TRP A 127 -2.18 -3.77 -15.57
C TRP A 127 -2.66 -2.52 -16.32
N GLN A 128 -2.29 -1.31 -15.86
CA GLN A 128 -2.63 -0.08 -16.56
C GLN A 128 -2.07 -0.05 -17.97
N ASN A 129 -0.84 -0.50 -18.18
CA ASN A 129 -0.25 -0.58 -19.53
C ASN A 129 -1.03 -1.55 -20.43
N SER A 130 -1.40 -2.72 -19.93
CA SER A 130 -2.24 -3.67 -20.66
C SER A 130 -3.61 -3.08 -20.97
N TRP A 131 -4.20 -2.35 -20.02
CA TRP A 131 -5.48 -1.67 -20.19
C TRP A 131 -5.41 -0.56 -21.24
N ASN A 132 -4.34 0.22 -21.25
CA ASN A 132 -4.10 1.28 -22.24
C ASN A 132 -3.91 0.73 -23.66
N ALA A 133 -3.51 -0.53 -23.81
CA ALA A 133 -3.36 -1.18 -25.11
C ALA A 133 -4.72 -1.54 -25.76
N GLU A 134 -5.83 -1.41 -25.03
CA GLU A 134 -7.18 -1.73 -25.48
C GLU A 134 -8.11 -0.49 -25.59
N PRO A 135 -7.72 0.57 -26.34
CA PRO A 135 -8.46 1.83 -26.37
C PRO A 135 -9.84 1.71 -27.05
N ASN A 136 -10.05 0.67 -27.85
CA ASN A 136 -11.33 0.37 -28.50
C ASN A 136 -12.33 -0.34 -27.61
N ASN A 137 -11.93 -0.75 -26.40
CA ASN A 137 -12.84 -1.33 -25.44
C ASN A 137 -13.83 -0.27 -24.94
N LYS A 138 -15.13 -0.59 -24.96
CA LYS A 138 -16.19 0.33 -24.53
C LYS A 138 -16.00 0.81 -23.10
N LEU A 139 -15.53 -0.06 -22.22
CA LEU A 139 -15.29 0.28 -20.82
C LEU A 139 -14.09 1.22 -20.65
N TYR A 140 -13.09 1.16 -21.54
CA TYR A 140 -11.93 2.07 -21.52
C TYR A 140 -12.35 3.54 -21.64
N LYS A 141 -13.34 3.85 -22.49
CA LYS A 141 -13.86 5.21 -22.65
C LYS A 141 -14.46 5.77 -21.34
N ILE A 142 -15.02 4.91 -20.50
CA ILE A 142 -15.68 5.29 -19.25
C ILE A 142 -14.69 5.31 -18.09
N GLN A 143 -13.76 4.37 -18.10
CA GLN A 143 -12.77 4.18 -17.02
C GLN A 143 -11.38 3.94 -17.61
N PRO A 144 -10.70 4.98 -18.11
CA PRO A 144 -9.37 4.85 -18.70
C PRO A 144 -8.30 4.50 -17.65
N ALA A 145 -8.49 4.92 -16.40
CA ALA A 145 -7.60 4.59 -15.31
C ALA A 145 -8.12 3.40 -14.49
N ILE A 146 -7.23 2.47 -14.15
CA ILE A 146 -7.56 1.39 -13.22
C ILE A 146 -7.70 2.01 -11.83
N ALA A 147 -8.94 2.01 -11.33
CA ALA A 147 -9.28 2.48 -10.00
C ALA A 147 -9.79 1.30 -9.14
N PRO A 148 -9.64 1.38 -7.82
CA PRO A 148 -10.32 0.44 -6.93
C PRO A 148 -11.82 0.44 -7.22
N LEU A 149 -12.44 -0.74 -7.15
CA LEU A 149 -13.91 -0.84 -7.16
C LEU A 149 -14.43 -0.02 -5.97
N VAL A 150 -15.16 1.04 -6.28
CA VAL A 150 -15.90 1.77 -5.24
C VAL A 150 -17.01 0.83 -4.79
N ASN A 151 -16.99 0.42 -3.52
CA ASN A 151 -18.10 -0.31 -2.94
C ASN A 151 -19.33 0.59 -3.02
N SER A 152 -20.21 0.31 -3.99
CA SER A 152 -21.50 0.96 -4.06
C SER A 152 -22.36 0.31 -2.98
N HIS A 153 -22.92 1.12 -2.08
CA HIS A 153 -23.91 0.64 -1.11
C HIS A 153 -25.29 0.43 -1.77
N LEU A 154 -25.29 0.22 -3.08
CA LEU A 154 -26.51 0.04 -3.86
C LEU A 154 -27.01 -1.41 -3.74
N PRO A 155 -28.35 -1.61 -3.82
CA PRO A 155 -28.92 -2.94 -3.97
C PRO A 155 -28.32 -3.66 -5.19
N ARG A 156 -28.13 -4.98 -5.09
CA ARG A 156 -27.53 -5.80 -6.16
C ARG A 156 -28.17 -5.58 -7.54
N ARG A 157 -29.48 -5.31 -7.57
CA ARG A 157 -30.20 -5.03 -8.83
C ARG A 157 -29.67 -3.80 -9.52
N ASP A 158 -29.44 -2.73 -8.77
CA ASP A 158 -28.98 -1.44 -9.27
C ASP A 158 -27.50 -1.51 -9.66
N GLU A 159 -26.68 -2.21 -8.87
CA GLU A 159 -25.29 -2.52 -9.26
C GLU A 159 -25.22 -3.25 -10.59
N ALA A 160 -26.02 -4.30 -10.76
CA ALA A 160 -26.06 -5.06 -12.01
C ALA A 160 -26.49 -4.19 -13.19
N LEU A 161 -27.42 -3.26 -12.99
CA LEU A 161 -27.84 -2.30 -14.02
C LEU A 161 -26.70 -1.35 -14.39
N ILE A 162 -26.03 -0.77 -13.39
CA ILE A 162 -24.88 0.12 -13.61
C ILE A 162 -23.76 -0.60 -14.36
N HIS A 163 -23.43 -1.82 -13.97
CA HIS A 163 -22.42 -2.61 -14.67
C HIS A 163 -22.79 -2.88 -16.13
N ARG A 164 -24.05 -3.22 -16.40
CA ARG A 164 -24.56 -3.41 -17.79
C ARG A 164 -24.46 -2.13 -18.59
N LEU A 165 -24.83 -0.98 -18.00
CA LEU A 165 -24.71 0.31 -18.64
C LEU A 165 -23.24 0.67 -18.95
N ARG A 166 -22.33 0.44 -18.01
CA ARG A 166 -20.88 0.69 -18.18
C ARG A 166 -20.25 -0.17 -19.28
N VAL A 167 -20.61 -1.45 -19.32
CA VAL A 167 -20.16 -2.37 -20.39
C VAL A 167 -20.84 -2.05 -21.73
N GLY A 168 -21.93 -1.27 -21.72
CA GLY A 168 -22.69 -0.93 -22.90
C GLY A 168 -23.60 -2.06 -23.39
N HIS A 169 -23.83 -3.08 -22.58
CA HIS A 169 -24.65 -4.24 -22.92
C HIS A 169 -25.92 -4.31 -22.04
N THR A 170 -27.00 -3.78 -22.55
CA THR A 170 -28.33 -3.91 -21.92
C THR A 170 -29.24 -4.79 -22.78
N HIS A 171 -30.32 -5.29 -22.20
CA HIS A 171 -31.33 -6.01 -22.96
C HIS A 171 -31.88 -5.18 -24.13
N LEU A 172 -32.09 -3.88 -23.91
CA LEU A 172 -32.60 -2.97 -24.95
C LEU A 172 -31.66 -2.81 -26.14
N THR A 173 -30.34 -2.81 -25.90
CA THR A 173 -29.35 -2.52 -26.94
C THR A 173 -28.74 -3.79 -27.55
N HIS A 174 -28.83 -4.95 -26.89
CA HIS A 174 -28.11 -6.17 -27.30
C HIS A 174 -28.99 -7.45 -27.30
N SER A 175 -30.32 -7.35 -27.12
CA SER A 175 -31.21 -8.51 -27.23
C SER A 175 -31.21 -9.14 -28.65
N PHE A 176 -30.90 -8.37 -29.68
CA PHE A 176 -30.80 -8.83 -31.06
C PHE A 176 -29.77 -9.94 -31.22
N LEU A 177 -28.72 -10.00 -30.39
CA LEU A 177 -27.74 -11.10 -30.40
C LEU A 177 -28.36 -12.44 -29.99
N LEU A 178 -29.37 -12.41 -29.11
CA LEU A 178 -30.08 -13.64 -28.66
C LEU A 178 -31.07 -14.12 -29.71
N HIS A 179 -31.69 -13.19 -30.45
CA HIS A 179 -32.70 -13.47 -31.44
C HIS A 179 -32.14 -13.61 -32.87
N ARG A 180 -30.82 -13.35 -33.05
CA ARG A 180 -30.14 -13.31 -34.35
C ARG A 180 -30.78 -12.31 -35.35
N GLU A 181 -31.19 -11.18 -34.81
CA GLU A 181 -31.79 -10.07 -35.55
C GLU A 181 -30.72 -9.02 -35.91
N ASN A 182 -31.10 -8.01 -36.68
CA ASN A 182 -30.24 -6.87 -36.94
C ASN A 182 -30.10 -5.97 -35.69
N PRO A 183 -28.96 -5.26 -35.53
CA PRO A 183 -28.81 -4.30 -34.45
C PRO A 183 -29.94 -3.27 -34.47
N PRO A 184 -30.55 -2.94 -33.31
CA PRO A 184 -31.64 -1.97 -33.23
C PRO A 184 -31.15 -0.55 -33.52
N GLU A 185 -32.01 0.23 -34.16
CA GLU A 185 -31.81 1.66 -34.39
C GLU A 185 -32.74 2.48 -33.48
N CYS A 186 -32.35 3.70 -33.19
CA CYS A 186 -33.20 4.62 -32.45
C CYS A 186 -34.32 5.17 -33.36
N ASP A 187 -35.57 4.92 -33.00
CA ASP A 187 -36.73 5.41 -33.76
C ASP A 187 -36.80 6.93 -33.95
N PHE A 188 -36.08 7.68 -33.11
CA PHE A 188 -36.08 9.14 -33.08
C PHE A 188 -34.91 9.79 -33.83
N CYS A 189 -33.71 9.16 -33.72
CA CYS A 189 -32.47 9.72 -34.29
C CYS A 189 -32.00 8.95 -35.53
N HIS A 190 -32.59 7.80 -35.85
CA HIS A 190 -32.20 6.89 -36.92
C HIS A 190 -30.70 6.53 -36.89
N SER A 191 -30.16 6.41 -35.66
CA SER A 191 -28.77 6.02 -35.38
C SER A 191 -28.72 4.74 -34.56
N PRO A 192 -27.60 4.01 -34.58
CA PRO A 192 -27.48 2.77 -33.82
C PRO A 192 -27.87 2.95 -32.33
N LEU A 193 -28.73 2.09 -31.84
CA LEU A 193 -29.23 2.15 -30.45
C LEU A 193 -28.16 1.60 -29.49
N THR A 194 -27.29 2.45 -29.01
CA THR A 194 -26.26 2.13 -28.03
C THR A 194 -26.57 2.76 -26.68
N VAL A 195 -25.94 2.24 -25.60
CA VAL A 195 -26.06 2.86 -24.27
C VAL A 195 -25.51 4.29 -24.31
N GLU A 196 -24.39 4.53 -24.97
CA GLU A 196 -23.82 5.86 -25.16
C GLU A 196 -24.80 6.80 -25.88
N HIS A 197 -25.44 6.32 -26.96
CA HIS A 197 -26.47 7.10 -27.66
C HIS A 197 -27.63 7.47 -26.73
N LEU A 198 -28.17 6.50 -25.99
CA LEU A 198 -29.30 6.72 -25.09
C LEU A 198 -28.97 7.71 -23.97
N LEU A 199 -27.82 7.58 -23.35
CA LEU A 199 -27.45 8.38 -22.19
C LEU A 199 -26.89 9.76 -22.54
N ILE A 200 -26.23 9.91 -23.70
CA ILE A 200 -25.48 11.13 -24.03
C ILE A 200 -26.03 11.86 -25.23
N SER A 201 -26.37 11.17 -26.33
CA SER A 201 -26.58 11.80 -27.64
C SER A 201 -28.03 11.84 -28.10
N CYS A 202 -28.93 11.01 -27.57
CA CYS A 202 -30.31 10.89 -28.05
C CYS A 202 -31.12 12.17 -27.81
N CYS A 203 -31.67 12.75 -28.87
CA CYS A 203 -32.50 13.98 -28.78
C CYS A 203 -33.78 13.78 -27.96
N LYS A 204 -34.35 12.55 -27.96
CA LYS A 204 -35.55 12.19 -27.17
C LYS A 204 -35.39 12.45 -25.67
N TYR A 205 -34.20 12.32 -25.15
CA TYR A 205 -33.91 12.37 -23.70
C TYR A 205 -33.16 13.63 -23.25
N VAL A 206 -33.12 14.67 -24.09
CA VAL A 206 -32.43 15.93 -23.75
C VAL A 206 -33.00 16.57 -22.47
N SER A 207 -34.33 16.56 -22.31
CA SER A 207 -35.00 17.15 -21.13
C SER A 207 -34.77 16.37 -19.83
N VAL A 208 -34.39 15.08 -19.92
CA VAL A 208 -34.17 14.23 -18.73
C VAL A 208 -32.70 14.30 -18.29
N ARG A 209 -31.81 14.82 -19.15
CA ARG A 209 -30.37 14.95 -18.87
C ARG A 209 -29.98 16.30 -18.25
N GLN A 210 -30.93 17.21 -18.11
CA GLN A 210 -30.75 18.46 -17.37
C GLN A 210 -31.02 18.27 -15.90
#